data_e2d00efd70875aee67def1623163b772
#
_entry.id   e2d00efd70875aee67def1623163b772
#
_cell.length_a   1.000
_cell.length_b   1.000
_cell.length_c   1.000
_cell.angle_alpha   90.00
_cell.angle_beta   90.00
_cell.angle_gamma   90.00
#
_symmetry.space_group_name_H-M   'P 1'
#
loop_
_entity.id
_entity.type
_entity.pdbx_description
1 polymer ?
#
loop_
_entity_poly.entity_id
_entity_poly.type
_entity_poly.pdbx_seq_one_letter_code
_entity_poly.pdbx_strand_id
1 'polypeptide(L)'
;MNYEARRQSVFSQMEDNSLLILYSGEALHRSADAYYLFEENKNFFYLTGLRRENMILLMKKAGGSCTSMLFIEQADPSAERWTGKMVTVPEAKEISGIEDVRFIDRFEPLLQYMLTGGDFKVCYFDCHRNRLGDLPDYNLVKAQQFQKDFPGITVRNIWRTVASLRMQKDSDEVAKISQAIEVTRQGLEAVMSTLTPGMKEYQAQANYEHVLYYQGTEGPSFPTIAGSGKNGCMLHYETNRDTCADGSLLLLDLGCRVDGYCSDITRT
;
A
#
# COMPACT_ATOMS: atom_id res chain seq x y z
N MET A 1 6.88 -13.44 -6.19
CA MET A 1 6.41 -13.42 -4.78
C MET A 1 5.39 -14.51 -4.54
N ASN A 2 5.43 -15.17 -3.38
CA ASN A 2 4.50 -16.27 -3.07
C ASN A 2 3.34 -15.78 -2.17
N TYR A 3 2.35 -15.14 -2.77
CA TYR A 3 1.17 -14.61 -2.05
C TYR A 3 0.31 -15.72 -1.42
N GLU A 4 0.28 -16.92 -2.00
CA GLU A 4 -0.43 -18.06 -1.43
C GLU A 4 0.17 -18.48 -0.09
N ALA A 5 1.48 -18.63 0.00
CA ALA A 5 2.16 -18.97 1.26
C ALA A 5 1.90 -17.91 2.35
N ARG A 6 1.83 -16.62 1.98
CA ARG A 6 1.48 -15.53 2.90
C ARG A 6 0.06 -15.69 3.43
N ARG A 7 -0.91 -15.99 2.56
CA ARG A 7 -2.30 -16.28 2.99
C ARG A 7 -2.39 -17.53 3.87
N GLN A 8 -1.63 -18.59 3.58
CA GLN A 8 -1.58 -19.78 4.43
C GLN A 8 -1.03 -19.46 5.83
N SER A 9 -0.03 -18.59 5.93
CA SER A 9 0.48 -18.12 7.22
C SER A 9 -0.59 -17.34 8.01
N VAL A 10 -1.43 -16.54 7.35
CA VAL A 10 -2.56 -15.88 8.01
C VAL A 10 -3.62 -16.89 8.43
N PHE A 11 -3.98 -17.85 7.58
CA PHE A 11 -4.94 -18.91 7.94
C PHE A 11 -4.53 -19.71 9.18
N SER A 12 -3.23 -19.94 9.37
CA SER A 12 -2.73 -20.64 10.57
C SER A 12 -3.04 -19.90 11.87
N GLN A 13 -3.21 -18.58 11.81
CA GLN A 13 -3.49 -17.70 12.95
C GLN A 13 -5.00 -17.37 13.10
N MET A 14 -5.83 -17.72 12.12
CA MET A 14 -7.27 -17.55 12.20
C MET A 14 -7.90 -18.69 12.96
N GLU A 15 -8.96 -18.38 13.71
CA GLU A 15 -9.83 -19.40 14.32
C GLU A 15 -10.58 -20.20 13.25
N ASP A 16 -10.95 -21.42 13.55
CA ASP A 16 -11.89 -22.17 12.69
C ASP A 16 -13.27 -21.48 12.70
N ASN A 17 -14.04 -21.68 11.67
CA ASN A 17 -15.35 -21.03 11.45
C ASN A 17 -15.26 -19.48 11.53
N SER A 18 -14.24 -18.91 10.88
CA SER A 18 -14.05 -17.48 10.80
C SER A 18 -13.85 -16.98 9.36
N LEU A 19 -14.11 -15.71 9.17
CA LEU A 19 -13.85 -14.96 7.95
C LEU A 19 -12.76 -13.91 8.18
N LEU A 20 -12.05 -13.54 7.13
CA LEU A 20 -11.23 -12.33 7.07
C LEU A 20 -11.65 -11.54 5.84
N ILE A 21 -11.95 -10.26 6.02
CA ILE A 21 -12.30 -9.33 4.94
C ILE A 21 -11.28 -8.20 4.93
N LEU A 22 -10.58 -8.03 3.81
CA LEU A 22 -9.68 -6.91 3.57
C LEU A 22 -10.10 -6.17 2.31
N TYR A 23 -10.15 -4.87 2.40
CA TYR A 23 -10.40 -3.98 1.27
C TYR A 23 -9.10 -3.35 0.81
N SER A 24 -8.92 -3.22 -0.51
CA SER A 24 -7.76 -2.47 -1.05
C SER A 24 -7.84 -0.98 -0.70
N GLY A 25 -9.02 -0.46 -0.53
CA GLY A 25 -9.32 0.95 -0.33
C GLY A 25 -9.85 1.62 -1.59
N GLU A 26 -10.03 2.93 -1.52
CA GLU A 26 -10.44 3.79 -2.61
C GLU A 26 -9.68 5.12 -2.57
N ALA A 27 -9.51 5.76 -3.73
CA ALA A 27 -8.84 7.05 -3.83
C ALA A 27 -9.66 8.14 -3.12
N LEU A 28 -9.00 8.96 -2.31
CA LEU A 28 -9.65 10.08 -1.65
C LEU A 28 -9.91 11.21 -2.64
N HIS A 29 -11.15 11.70 -2.67
CA HIS A 29 -11.51 12.86 -3.48
C HIS A 29 -10.75 14.10 -3.00
N ARG A 30 -10.16 14.84 -3.93
CA ARG A 30 -9.38 16.03 -3.65
C ARG A 30 -10.18 17.31 -3.94
N SER A 31 -10.64 17.48 -5.18
CA SER A 31 -11.36 18.66 -5.62
C SER A 31 -11.86 18.46 -7.06
N ALA A 32 -13.07 18.93 -7.38
CA ALA A 32 -13.69 18.82 -8.70
C ALA A 32 -13.67 17.36 -9.22
N ASP A 33 -12.96 17.07 -10.30
CA ASP A 33 -12.75 15.73 -10.87
C ASP A 33 -11.40 15.09 -10.50
N ALA A 34 -10.64 15.72 -9.58
CA ALA A 34 -9.33 15.26 -9.16
C ALA A 34 -9.38 14.45 -7.86
N TYR A 35 -8.62 13.39 -7.82
CA TYR A 35 -8.40 12.54 -6.65
C TYR A 35 -6.93 12.62 -6.21
N TYR A 36 -6.66 12.32 -4.94
CA TYR A 36 -5.31 12.04 -4.50
C TYR A 36 -4.82 10.74 -5.15
N LEU A 37 -3.49 10.61 -5.28
CA LEU A 37 -2.90 9.36 -5.75
C LEU A 37 -3.38 8.22 -4.85
N PHE A 38 -3.95 7.19 -5.47
CA PHE A 38 -4.40 6.02 -4.74
C PHE A 38 -3.22 5.26 -4.13
N GLU A 39 -3.33 4.97 -2.85
CA GLU A 39 -2.45 4.05 -2.15
C GLU A 39 -3.28 2.91 -1.56
N GLU A 40 -2.95 1.71 -2.02
CA GLU A 40 -3.61 0.49 -1.56
C GLU A 40 -3.31 0.20 -0.08
N ASN A 41 -4.25 -0.44 0.60
CA ASN A 41 -3.98 -1.01 1.92
C ASN A 41 -2.81 -2.00 1.82
N LYS A 42 -1.75 -1.75 2.61
CA LYS A 42 -0.49 -2.51 2.49
C LYS A 42 -0.62 -3.98 2.92
N ASN A 43 -1.59 -4.32 3.76
CA ASN A 43 -1.89 -5.70 4.12
C ASN A 43 -2.66 -6.43 3.01
N PHE A 44 -3.57 -5.73 2.33
CA PHE A 44 -4.21 -6.24 1.12
C PHE A 44 -3.17 -6.54 0.02
N PHE A 45 -2.30 -5.58 -0.27
CA PHE A 45 -1.20 -5.76 -1.23
C PHE A 45 -0.30 -6.94 -0.85
N TYR A 46 0.12 -7.03 0.42
CA TYR A 46 0.98 -8.12 0.91
C TYR A 46 0.39 -9.50 0.68
N LEU A 47 -0.93 -9.65 0.74
CA LEU A 47 -1.64 -10.92 0.58
C LEU A 47 -2.10 -11.21 -0.86
N THR A 48 -2.13 -10.20 -1.75
CA THR A 48 -2.68 -10.36 -3.10
C THR A 48 -1.76 -9.94 -4.23
N GLY A 49 -0.81 -9.02 -3.98
CA GLY A 49 0.02 -8.39 -5.00
C GLY A 49 -0.71 -7.33 -5.84
N LEU A 50 -1.98 -7.10 -5.59
CA LEU A 50 -2.80 -6.18 -6.37
C LEU A 50 -2.79 -4.77 -5.77
N ARG A 51 -2.78 -3.75 -6.65
CA ARG A 51 -2.60 -2.35 -6.31
C ARG A 51 -3.63 -1.47 -7.04
N ARG A 52 -4.89 -1.86 -6.96
CA ARG A 52 -6.02 -1.13 -7.51
C ARG A 52 -7.06 -0.90 -6.43
N GLU A 53 -7.81 0.18 -6.56
CA GLU A 53 -8.93 0.49 -5.69
C GLU A 53 -10.11 -0.46 -5.88
N ASN A 54 -11.06 -0.43 -4.95
CA ASN A 54 -12.32 -1.16 -5.01
C ASN A 54 -12.19 -2.68 -5.14
N MET A 55 -11.17 -3.28 -4.52
CA MET A 55 -11.02 -4.73 -4.46
C MET A 55 -11.25 -5.25 -3.04
N ILE A 56 -11.74 -6.49 -2.94
CA ILE A 56 -12.00 -7.14 -1.64
C ILE A 56 -11.37 -8.53 -1.65
N LEU A 57 -10.54 -8.82 -0.67
CA LEU A 57 -10.07 -10.17 -0.35
C LEU A 57 -10.95 -10.74 0.77
N LEU A 58 -11.63 -11.86 0.47
CA LEU A 58 -12.35 -12.65 1.46
C LEU A 58 -11.63 -13.97 1.67
N MET A 59 -11.17 -14.21 2.90
CA MET A 59 -10.57 -15.48 3.30
C MET A 59 -11.53 -16.19 4.28
N LYS A 60 -11.80 -17.46 4.02
CA LYS A 60 -12.71 -18.30 4.82
C LYS A 60 -11.96 -19.49 5.38
N LYS A 61 -12.06 -19.71 6.69
CA LYS A 61 -11.61 -20.92 7.38
C LYS A 61 -12.81 -21.60 8.02
N ALA A 62 -13.12 -22.82 7.61
CA ALA A 62 -14.26 -23.57 8.12
C ALA A 62 -14.03 -25.08 8.00
N GLY A 63 -14.23 -25.81 9.11
CA GLY A 63 -14.06 -27.27 9.16
C GLY A 63 -12.66 -27.73 8.72
N GLY A 64 -11.62 -26.98 9.06
CA GLY A 64 -10.25 -27.22 8.66
C GLY A 64 -9.94 -26.84 7.19
N SER A 65 -10.92 -26.42 6.39
CA SER A 65 -10.73 -25.96 5.02
C SER A 65 -10.45 -24.46 4.98
N CYS A 66 -9.48 -24.06 4.15
CA CYS A 66 -9.06 -22.67 3.93
C CYS A 66 -9.28 -22.27 2.47
N THR A 67 -10.08 -21.24 2.22
CA THR A 67 -10.35 -20.73 0.87
C THR A 67 -10.18 -19.22 0.80
N SER A 68 -9.63 -18.74 -0.31
CA SER A 68 -9.51 -17.32 -0.61
C SER A 68 -10.33 -16.98 -1.84
N MET A 69 -11.06 -15.88 -1.77
CA MET A 69 -11.84 -15.32 -2.86
C MET A 69 -11.45 -13.86 -3.03
N LEU A 70 -11.34 -13.44 -4.28
CA LEU A 70 -11.03 -12.06 -4.62
C LEU A 70 -12.21 -11.46 -5.39
N PHE A 71 -12.61 -10.26 -5.01
CA PHE A 71 -13.67 -9.52 -5.68
C PHE A 71 -13.06 -8.28 -6.33
N ILE A 72 -13.37 -8.08 -7.61
CA ILE A 72 -12.87 -6.97 -8.44
C ILE A 72 -14.04 -6.27 -9.13
N GLU A 73 -13.85 -5.03 -9.55
CA GLU A 73 -14.84 -4.34 -10.35
C GLU A 73 -14.96 -4.98 -11.74
N GLN A 74 -16.17 -4.96 -12.29
CA GLN A 74 -16.38 -5.32 -13.68
C GLN A 74 -15.86 -4.21 -14.58
N ALA A 75 -15.10 -4.56 -15.61
CA ALA A 75 -14.61 -3.58 -16.59
C ALA A 75 -15.79 -2.85 -17.26
N ASP A 76 -15.75 -1.52 -17.19
CA ASP A 76 -16.68 -0.62 -17.86
C ASP A 76 -15.90 0.20 -18.90
N PRO A 77 -16.16 0.00 -20.21
CA PRO A 77 -15.47 0.75 -21.27
C PRO A 77 -15.63 2.27 -21.15
N SER A 78 -16.70 2.75 -20.51
CA SER A 78 -16.90 4.18 -20.27
C SER A 78 -15.97 4.69 -19.17
N ALA A 79 -15.86 3.95 -18.05
CA ALA A 79 -14.94 4.26 -16.98
C ALA A 79 -13.47 4.15 -17.43
N GLU A 80 -13.12 3.12 -18.21
CA GLU A 80 -11.76 2.91 -18.72
C GLU A 80 -11.24 4.06 -19.60
N ARG A 81 -12.12 4.82 -20.25
CA ARG A 81 -11.72 6.03 -20.99
C ARG A 81 -11.20 7.15 -20.07
N TRP A 82 -11.60 7.15 -18.81
CA TRP A 82 -11.22 8.16 -17.83
C TRP A 82 -10.09 7.70 -16.91
N THR A 83 -10.16 6.46 -16.45
CA THR A 83 -9.27 5.94 -15.39
C THR A 83 -8.21 4.97 -15.90
N GLY A 84 -8.23 4.64 -17.20
CA GLY A 84 -7.36 3.63 -17.79
C GLY A 84 -7.92 2.22 -17.62
N LYS A 85 -7.18 1.24 -18.15
CA LYS A 85 -7.61 -0.17 -18.20
C LYS A 85 -7.80 -0.74 -16.79
N MET A 86 -8.93 -1.40 -16.55
CA MET A 86 -9.23 -2.12 -15.31
C MET A 86 -8.55 -3.50 -15.30
N VAL A 87 -8.32 -4.02 -14.09
CA VAL A 87 -7.76 -5.39 -13.91
C VAL A 87 -8.81 -6.41 -14.32
N THR A 88 -8.42 -7.32 -15.20
CA THR A 88 -9.28 -8.42 -15.66
C THR A 88 -9.19 -9.62 -14.70
N VAL A 89 -10.18 -10.52 -14.78
CA VAL A 89 -10.19 -11.77 -13.97
C VAL A 89 -8.93 -12.61 -14.23
N PRO A 90 -8.46 -12.84 -15.49
CA PRO A 90 -7.20 -13.56 -15.71
C PRO A 90 -5.98 -12.90 -15.09
N GLU A 91 -5.83 -11.58 -15.25
CA GLU A 91 -4.71 -10.82 -14.65
C GLU A 91 -4.74 -10.88 -13.12
N ALA A 92 -5.92 -10.75 -12.51
CA ALA A 92 -6.08 -10.86 -11.05
C ALA A 92 -5.68 -12.24 -10.53
N LYS A 93 -6.04 -13.32 -11.25
CA LYS A 93 -5.62 -14.70 -10.94
C LYS A 93 -4.11 -14.87 -11.04
N GLU A 94 -3.52 -14.42 -12.14
CA GLU A 94 -2.09 -14.53 -12.41
C GLU A 94 -1.26 -13.81 -11.34
N ILE A 95 -1.64 -12.58 -10.98
CA ILE A 95 -0.93 -11.78 -9.99
C ILE A 95 -1.08 -12.39 -8.59
N SER A 96 -2.32 -12.69 -8.17
CA SER A 96 -2.61 -13.06 -6.77
C SER A 96 -2.46 -14.55 -6.46
N GLY A 97 -2.51 -15.41 -7.49
CA GLY A 97 -2.62 -16.86 -7.32
C GLY A 97 -3.95 -17.30 -6.68
N ILE A 98 -5.00 -16.45 -6.75
CA ILE A 98 -6.34 -16.78 -6.27
C ILE A 98 -7.20 -17.23 -7.45
N GLU A 99 -7.64 -18.49 -7.43
CA GLU A 99 -8.47 -19.05 -8.51
C GLU A 99 -9.92 -18.56 -8.49
N ASP A 100 -10.49 -18.31 -7.31
CA ASP A 100 -11.85 -17.82 -7.16
C ASP A 100 -11.89 -16.29 -7.20
N VAL A 101 -11.91 -15.73 -8.42
CA VAL A 101 -12.04 -14.29 -8.67
C VAL A 101 -13.43 -13.99 -9.19
N ARG A 102 -14.14 -13.09 -8.53
CA ARG A 102 -15.54 -12.70 -8.82
C ARG A 102 -15.67 -11.20 -9.00
N PHE A 103 -16.81 -10.76 -9.53
CA PHE A 103 -17.13 -9.34 -9.55
C PHE A 103 -17.70 -8.87 -8.22
N ILE A 104 -17.47 -7.60 -7.89
CA ILE A 104 -17.76 -7.02 -6.57
C ILE A 104 -19.26 -7.04 -6.21
N ASP A 105 -20.15 -7.03 -7.20
CA ASP A 105 -21.60 -7.15 -7.02
C ASP A 105 -22.01 -8.47 -6.36
N ARG A 106 -21.15 -9.49 -6.42
CA ARG A 106 -21.36 -10.80 -5.80
C ARG A 106 -20.91 -10.87 -4.33
N PHE A 107 -20.20 -9.86 -3.84
CA PHE A 107 -19.63 -9.91 -2.50
C PHE A 107 -20.71 -9.87 -1.41
N GLU A 108 -21.56 -8.86 -1.40
CA GLU A 108 -22.59 -8.70 -0.35
C GLU A 108 -23.58 -9.86 -0.30
N PRO A 109 -24.16 -10.34 -1.42
CA PRO A 109 -25.04 -11.50 -1.39
C PRO A 109 -24.36 -12.77 -0.85
N LEU A 110 -23.08 -12.99 -1.21
CA LEU A 110 -22.33 -14.13 -0.73
C LEU A 110 -22.04 -14.01 0.77
N LEU A 111 -21.60 -12.85 1.23
CA LEU A 111 -21.33 -12.58 2.64
C LEU A 111 -22.60 -12.80 3.49
N GLN A 112 -23.73 -12.24 3.06
CA GLN A 112 -25.01 -12.43 3.72
C GLN A 112 -25.39 -13.91 3.80
N TYR A 113 -25.26 -14.66 2.70
CA TYR A 113 -25.51 -16.10 2.69
C TYR A 113 -24.65 -16.85 3.70
N MET A 114 -23.33 -16.55 3.76
CA MET A 114 -22.40 -17.17 4.72
C MET A 114 -22.77 -16.87 6.17
N LEU A 115 -23.15 -15.64 6.47
CA LEU A 115 -23.43 -15.21 7.85
C LEU A 115 -24.79 -15.65 8.36
N THR A 116 -25.81 -15.76 7.49
CA THR A 116 -27.16 -16.21 7.89
C THR A 116 -27.21 -17.70 8.25
N GLY A 117 -26.28 -18.52 7.77
CA GLY A 117 -26.14 -19.93 8.17
C GLY A 117 -25.75 -20.14 9.63
N GLY A 118 -25.23 -19.09 10.30
CA GLY A 118 -24.88 -19.13 11.73
C GLY A 118 -23.57 -19.86 12.06
N ASP A 119 -22.85 -20.36 11.06
CA ASP A 119 -21.62 -21.14 11.25
C ASP A 119 -20.42 -20.25 11.63
N PHE A 120 -20.40 -18.99 11.16
CA PHE A 120 -19.32 -18.05 11.42
C PHE A 120 -19.64 -17.17 12.63
N LYS A 121 -18.71 -17.11 13.58
CA LYS A 121 -18.83 -16.31 14.82
C LYS A 121 -17.82 -15.17 14.89
N VAL A 122 -16.78 -15.25 14.08
CA VAL A 122 -15.67 -14.28 14.07
C VAL A 122 -15.43 -13.79 12.65
N CYS A 123 -15.28 -12.47 12.50
CA CYS A 123 -14.84 -11.84 11.28
C CYS A 123 -13.64 -10.93 11.57
N TYR A 124 -12.53 -11.19 10.89
CA TYR A 124 -11.31 -10.39 11.00
C TYR A 124 -11.34 -9.25 9.99
N PHE A 125 -10.85 -8.08 10.43
CA PHE A 125 -10.60 -6.90 9.60
C PHE A 125 -9.23 -6.31 9.92
N ASP A 126 -8.71 -5.48 9.03
CA ASP A 126 -7.58 -4.61 9.31
C ASP A 126 -8.09 -3.35 10.01
N CYS A 127 -7.99 -3.31 11.34
CA CYS A 127 -8.48 -2.22 12.17
C CYS A 127 -7.31 -1.42 12.75
N HIS A 128 -6.29 -1.10 11.93
CA HIS A 128 -5.16 -0.32 12.40
C HIS A 128 -5.53 1.16 12.58
N ARG A 129 -4.96 1.78 13.61
CA ARG A 129 -5.02 3.21 13.84
C ARG A 129 -3.70 3.65 14.50
N ASN A 130 -3.03 4.65 13.95
CA ASN A 130 -1.77 5.15 14.49
C ASN A 130 -2.00 5.94 15.78
N ARG A 131 -3.00 6.84 15.79
CA ARG A 131 -3.35 7.68 16.94
C ARG A 131 -4.86 7.68 17.17
N LEU A 132 -5.28 7.89 18.41
CA LEU A 132 -6.70 7.90 18.77
C LEU A 132 -7.52 9.00 18.04
N GLY A 133 -6.90 10.12 17.71
CA GLY A 133 -7.54 11.23 16.99
C GLY A 133 -7.53 11.13 15.47
N ASP A 134 -6.84 10.15 14.90
CA ASP A 134 -6.77 9.99 13.45
C ASP A 134 -8.13 9.62 12.88
N LEU A 135 -8.41 10.09 11.68
CA LEU A 135 -9.56 9.61 10.92
C LEU A 135 -9.44 8.10 10.70
N PRO A 136 -10.55 7.35 10.80
CA PRO A 136 -10.51 5.93 10.50
C PRO A 136 -10.18 5.71 9.02
N ASP A 137 -9.30 4.74 8.73
CA ASP A 137 -9.06 4.31 7.37
C ASP A 137 -10.27 3.54 6.80
N TYR A 138 -10.23 3.24 5.50
CA TYR A 138 -11.30 2.56 4.80
C TYR A 138 -11.68 1.23 5.45
N ASN A 139 -10.70 0.38 5.79
CA ASN A 139 -10.93 -0.93 6.41
C ASN A 139 -11.57 -0.82 7.79
N LEU A 140 -11.15 0.16 8.60
CA LEU A 140 -11.74 0.41 9.91
C LEU A 140 -13.19 0.90 9.80
N VAL A 141 -13.50 1.78 8.83
CA VAL A 141 -14.89 2.21 8.55
C VAL A 141 -15.76 1.01 8.18
N LYS A 142 -15.28 0.14 7.28
CA LYS A 142 -16.00 -1.08 6.88
C LYS A 142 -16.19 -2.06 8.04
N ALA A 143 -15.19 -2.23 8.90
CA ALA A 143 -15.30 -3.05 10.10
C ALA A 143 -16.36 -2.54 11.09
N GLN A 144 -16.42 -1.21 11.30
CA GLN A 144 -17.43 -0.57 12.14
C GLN A 144 -18.85 -0.74 11.57
N GLN A 145 -18.98 -0.57 10.25
CA GLN A 145 -20.27 -0.81 9.59
C GLN A 145 -20.69 -2.28 9.69
N PHE A 146 -19.78 -3.20 9.42
CA PHE A 146 -20.02 -4.63 9.56
C PHE A 146 -20.48 -5.01 10.97
N GLN A 147 -19.81 -4.50 12.02
CA GLN A 147 -20.19 -4.78 13.41
C GLN A 147 -21.61 -4.27 13.75
N LYS A 148 -22.01 -3.17 13.13
CA LYS A 148 -23.34 -2.57 13.30
C LYS A 148 -24.41 -3.42 12.60
N ASP A 149 -24.12 -3.91 11.39
CA ASP A 149 -25.05 -4.71 10.58
C ASP A 149 -25.16 -6.16 11.08
N PHE A 150 -24.09 -6.70 11.65
CA PHE A 150 -24.01 -8.06 12.18
C PHE A 150 -23.58 -8.10 13.65
N PRO A 151 -24.40 -7.59 14.60
CA PRO A 151 -23.99 -7.45 15.99
C PRO A 151 -23.72 -8.79 16.71
N GLY A 152 -24.20 -9.91 16.16
CA GLY A 152 -23.94 -11.26 16.66
C GLY A 152 -22.58 -11.86 16.26
N ILE A 153 -21.82 -11.18 15.37
CA ILE A 153 -20.51 -11.62 14.92
C ILE A 153 -19.43 -10.81 15.65
N THR A 154 -18.43 -11.50 16.19
CA THR A 154 -17.30 -10.82 16.83
C THR A 154 -16.32 -10.30 15.78
N VAL A 155 -16.13 -8.98 15.73
CA VAL A 155 -15.08 -8.36 14.92
C VAL A 155 -13.74 -8.45 15.64
N ARG A 156 -12.70 -8.92 14.94
CA ARG A 156 -11.31 -8.98 15.43
C ARG A 156 -10.34 -8.28 14.50
N ASN A 157 -9.28 -7.74 15.08
CA ASN A 157 -8.24 -7.05 14.34
C ASN A 157 -7.13 -8.01 13.91
N ILE A 158 -6.92 -8.15 12.60
CA ILE A 158 -5.86 -9.00 12.02
C ILE A 158 -4.54 -8.24 11.83
N TRP A 159 -4.53 -6.91 11.99
CA TRP A 159 -3.40 -6.07 11.64
C TRP A 159 -2.07 -6.57 12.20
N ARG A 160 -2.01 -6.88 13.52
CA ARG A 160 -0.76 -7.35 14.16
C ARG A 160 -0.24 -8.64 13.55
N THR A 161 -1.12 -9.57 13.20
CA THR A 161 -0.76 -10.85 12.56
C THR A 161 -0.07 -10.60 11.22
N VAL A 162 -0.70 -9.81 10.34
CA VAL A 162 -0.13 -9.51 9.02
C VAL A 162 1.12 -8.63 9.15
N ALA A 163 1.13 -7.64 10.05
CA ALA A 163 2.30 -6.81 10.31
C ALA A 163 3.51 -7.63 10.76
N SER A 164 3.32 -8.61 11.63
CA SER A 164 4.40 -9.51 12.08
C SER A 164 4.98 -10.34 10.93
N LEU A 165 4.14 -10.82 10.01
CA LEU A 165 4.62 -11.52 8.81
C LEU A 165 5.43 -10.60 7.89
N ARG A 166 5.00 -9.34 7.73
CA ARG A 166 5.68 -8.31 6.91
C ARG A 166 7.00 -7.83 7.51
N MET A 167 7.24 -8.01 8.81
CA MET A 167 8.51 -7.63 9.44
C MET A 167 9.69 -8.43 8.88
N GLN A 168 9.48 -9.71 8.57
CA GLN A 168 10.49 -10.56 7.96
C GLN A 168 10.27 -10.60 6.44
N LYS A 169 11.26 -10.12 5.69
CA LYS A 169 11.20 -10.02 4.23
C LYS A 169 11.67 -11.33 3.58
N ASP A 170 10.94 -11.79 2.58
CA ASP A 170 11.39 -12.87 1.71
C ASP A 170 12.41 -12.36 0.66
N SER A 171 12.99 -13.30 -0.12
CA SER A 171 14.01 -12.95 -1.11
C SER A 171 13.50 -11.99 -2.20
N ASP A 172 12.23 -12.12 -2.59
CA ASP A 172 11.65 -11.28 -3.64
C ASP A 172 11.44 -9.85 -3.11
N GLU A 173 11.00 -9.71 -1.84
CA GLU A 173 10.87 -8.42 -1.16
C GLU A 173 12.24 -7.74 -1.01
N VAL A 174 13.26 -8.50 -0.60
CA VAL A 174 14.65 -8.00 -0.50
C VAL A 174 15.16 -7.53 -1.87
N ALA A 175 14.87 -8.26 -2.95
CA ALA A 175 15.27 -7.84 -4.29
C ALA A 175 14.62 -6.51 -4.70
N LYS A 176 13.32 -6.28 -4.38
CA LYS A 176 12.64 -5.01 -4.66
C LYS A 176 13.19 -3.84 -3.83
N ILE A 177 13.46 -4.07 -2.56
CA ILE A 177 14.11 -3.07 -1.69
C ILE A 177 15.52 -2.73 -2.23
N SER A 178 16.28 -3.73 -2.64
CA SER A 178 17.63 -3.54 -3.22
C SER A 178 17.57 -2.75 -4.53
N GLN A 179 16.56 -2.98 -5.37
CA GLN A 179 16.34 -2.19 -6.58
C GLN A 179 16.00 -0.73 -6.23
N ALA A 180 15.14 -0.50 -5.24
CA ALA A 180 14.81 0.85 -4.78
C ALA A 180 16.05 1.60 -4.23
N ILE A 181 16.91 0.90 -3.47
CA ILE A 181 18.19 1.42 -2.97
C ILE A 181 19.11 1.83 -4.14
N GLU A 182 19.23 0.97 -5.16
CA GLU A 182 20.08 1.25 -6.32
C GLU A 182 19.62 2.48 -7.11
N VAL A 183 18.31 2.63 -7.33
CA VAL A 183 17.78 3.85 -7.99
C VAL A 183 17.99 5.08 -7.13
N THR A 184 17.83 5.00 -5.81
CA THR A 184 18.14 6.09 -4.88
C THR A 184 19.63 6.48 -4.95
N ARG A 185 20.53 5.50 -5.03
CA ARG A 185 21.97 5.75 -5.21
C ARG A 185 22.26 6.54 -6.50
N GLN A 186 21.66 6.13 -7.63
CA GLN A 186 21.80 6.84 -8.91
C GLN A 186 21.26 8.27 -8.84
N GLY A 187 20.10 8.47 -8.18
CA GLY A 187 19.55 9.81 -7.96
C GLY A 187 20.46 10.69 -7.10
N LEU A 188 21.04 10.13 -6.04
CA LEU A 188 22.01 10.82 -5.20
C LEU A 188 23.26 11.23 -5.98
N GLU A 189 23.83 10.35 -6.81
CA GLU A 189 24.96 10.64 -7.67
C GLU A 189 24.65 11.75 -8.70
N ALA A 190 23.42 11.79 -9.22
CA ALA A 190 22.98 12.86 -10.10
C ALA A 190 22.97 14.23 -9.36
N VAL A 191 22.48 14.26 -8.12
CA VAL A 191 22.58 15.49 -7.30
C VAL A 191 24.03 15.87 -7.06
N MET A 192 24.89 14.94 -6.64
CA MET A 192 26.32 15.22 -6.38
C MET A 192 27.04 15.76 -7.60
N SER A 193 26.71 15.30 -8.80
CA SER A 193 27.34 15.74 -10.06
C SER A 193 26.83 17.09 -10.55
N THR A 194 25.67 17.53 -10.14
CA THR A 194 25.02 18.76 -10.63
C THR A 194 24.95 19.87 -9.60
N LEU A 195 25.23 19.59 -8.34
CA LEU A 195 25.16 20.57 -7.25
C LEU A 195 26.23 21.61 -7.41
N THR A 196 25.82 22.89 -7.41
CA THR A 196 26.73 24.05 -7.45
C THR A 196 26.28 25.09 -6.42
N PRO A 197 27.22 25.90 -5.87
CA PRO A 197 26.88 27.02 -5.02
C PRO A 197 25.86 27.95 -5.67
N GLY A 198 24.87 28.39 -4.90
CA GLY A 198 23.78 29.25 -5.38
C GLY A 198 22.54 28.49 -5.87
N MET A 199 22.60 27.19 -6.09
CA MET A 199 21.42 26.38 -6.37
C MET A 199 20.44 26.45 -5.20
N LYS A 200 19.18 26.26 -5.52
CA LYS A 200 18.10 26.08 -4.51
C LYS A 200 17.93 24.61 -4.14
N GLU A 201 17.55 24.36 -2.91
CA GLU A 201 17.28 23.01 -2.39
C GLU A 201 16.30 22.24 -3.27
N TYR A 202 15.21 22.89 -3.76
CA TYR A 202 14.27 22.25 -4.70
C TYR A 202 14.89 21.87 -6.06
N GLN A 203 15.99 22.50 -6.46
CA GLN A 203 16.69 22.10 -7.69
C GLN A 203 17.49 20.81 -7.46
N ALA A 204 18.08 20.63 -6.28
CA ALA A 204 18.67 19.36 -5.87
C ALA A 204 17.59 18.25 -5.80
N GLN A 205 16.45 18.54 -5.18
CA GLN A 205 15.28 17.64 -5.17
C GLN A 205 14.85 17.27 -6.60
N ALA A 206 14.69 18.23 -7.50
CA ALA A 206 14.28 17.99 -8.89
C ALA A 206 15.27 17.09 -9.65
N ASN A 207 16.58 17.31 -9.45
CA ASN A 207 17.62 16.46 -10.07
C ASN A 207 17.56 15.01 -9.56
N TYR A 208 17.26 14.81 -8.28
CA TYR A 208 17.05 13.51 -7.70
C TYR A 208 15.79 12.83 -8.28
N GLU A 209 14.66 13.50 -8.17
CA GLU A 209 13.35 12.94 -8.57
C GLU A 209 13.27 12.71 -10.09
N HIS A 210 14.00 13.49 -10.90
CA HIS A 210 14.14 13.22 -12.34
C HIS A 210 14.66 11.81 -12.61
N VAL A 211 15.68 11.37 -11.88
CA VAL A 211 16.24 10.02 -12.04
C VAL A 211 15.22 8.95 -11.70
N LEU A 212 14.45 9.13 -10.61
CA LEU A 212 13.43 8.17 -10.21
C LEU A 212 12.38 7.97 -11.32
N TYR A 213 11.82 9.05 -11.83
CA TYR A 213 10.81 8.98 -12.89
C TYR A 213 11.40 8.51 -14.23
N TYR A 214 12.64 8.88 -14.55
CA TYR A 214 13.32 8.42 -15.75
C TYR A 214 13.56 6.90 -15.74
N GLN A 215 13.81 6.31 -14.56
CA GLN A 215 13.93 4.88 -14.35
C GLN A 215 12.60 4.14 -14.29
N GLY A 216 11.46 4.84 -14.44
CA GLY A 216 10.12 4.25 -14.45
C GLY A 216 9.64 3.76 -13.09
N THR A 217 10.17 4.31 -12.00
CA THR A 217 9.71 4.02 -10.64
C THR A 217 8.44 4.78 -10.28
N GLU A 218 7.87 4.49 -9.13
CA GLU A 218 6.68 5.18 -8.61
C GLU A 218 7.00 6.55 -8.00
N GLY A 219 8.25 6.99 -8.09
CA GLY A 219 8.71 8.24 -7.53
C GLY A 219 9.24 8.10 -6.09
N PRO A 220 9.26 9.21 -5.34
CA PRO A 220 9.75 9.22 -3.96
C PRO A 220 8.93 8.32 -3.03
N SER A 221 9.59 7.64 -2.08
CA SER A 221 8.94 6.84 -1.04
C SER A 221 8.30 7.69 0.07
N PHE A 222 8.84 8.89 0.25
CA PHE A 222 8.37 9.94 1.16
C PHE A 222 8.77 11.33 0.58
N PRO A 223 8.23 12.44 1.08
CA PRO A 223 8.63 13.77 0.62
C PRO A 223 10.14 13.97 0.73
N THR A 224 10.80 14.26 -0.39
CA THR A 224 12.26 14.45 -0.47
C THR A 224 12.69 15.58 0.45
N ILE A 225 13.70 15.36 1.27
CA ILE A 225 14.30 16.37 2.15
C ILE A 225 15.66 16.78 1.57
N ALA A 226 15.82 18.08 1.31
CA ALA A 226 17.08 18.68 0.88
C ALA A 226 17.33 19.91 1.75
N GLY A 227 18.06 19.73 2.86
CA GLY A 227 18.30 20.78 3.86
C GLY A 227 19.72 21.33 3.81
N SER A 228 19.87 22.58 3.36
CA SER A 228 21.16 23.28 3.32
C SER A 228 21.46 24.03 4.63
N GLY A 229 22.69 23.92 5.10
CA GLY A 229 23.16 24.61 6.31
C GLY A 229 22.29 24.26 7.53
N LYS A 230 21.68 25.28 8.17
CA LYS A 230 20.82 25.10 9.36
C LYS A 230 19.56 24.27 9.11
N ASN A 231 19.07 24.21 7.87
CA ASN A 231 17.88 23.44 7.51
C ASN A 231 18.13 21.93 7.64
N GLY A 232 19.36 21.46 7.46
CA GLY A 232 19.76 20.08 7.70
C GLY A 232 19.66 19.63 9.16
N CYS A 233 19.39 20.53 10.11
CA CYS A 233 19.13 20.20 11.50
C CYS A 233 17.63 19.94 11.81
N MET A 234 16.76 20.12 10.83
CA MET A 234 15.31 19.88 10.95
C MET A 234 14.97 18.53 10.34
N LEU A 235 14.48 17.58 11.15
CA LEU A 235 14.28 16.18 10.72
C LEU A 235 13.33 16.04 9.53
N HIS A 236 12.18 16.71 9.54
CA HIS A 236 11.20 16.67 8.45
C HIS A 236 11.13 18.02 7.73
N TYR A 237 12.27 18.44 7.15
CA TYR A 237 12.34 19.67 6.39
C TYR A 237 11.95 19.42 4.92
N GLU A 238 10.67 19.62 4.61
CA GLU A 238 10.09 19.38 3.28
C GLU A 238 9.93 20.67 2.45
N THR A 239 10.30 21.83 2.99
CA THR A 239 10.09 23.12 2.32
C THR A 239 11.03 23.28 1.12
N ASN A 240 12.28 22.89 1.24
CA ASN A 240 13.32 22.84 0.19
C ASN A 240 13.42 24.16 -0.62
N ARG A 241 13.47 25.33 0.06
CA ARG A 241 13.43 26.64 -0.63
C ARG A 241 14.68 27.48 -0.48
N ASP A 242 15.54 27.14 0.45
CA ASP A 242 16.76 27.96 0.69
C ASP A 242 17.83 27.72 -0.37
N THR A 243 18.89 28.57 -0.31
CA THR A 243 20.00 28.51 -1.22
C THR A 243 21.14 27.66 -0.64
N CYS A 244 21.66 26.75 -1.42
CA CYS A 244 22.89 26.02 -1.09
C CYS A 244 24.09 26.98 -1.22
N ALA A 245 24.55 27.52 -0.10
CA ALA A 245 25.66 28.43 -0.09
C ALA A 245 27.01 27.69 -0.25
N ASP A 246 27.99 28.36 -0.81
CA ASP A 246 29.35 27.80 -0.90
C ASP A 246 29.90 27.45 0.50
N GLY A 247 30.52 26.29 0.63
CA GLY A 247 31.04 25.76 1.89
C GLY A 247 29.99 25.32 2.92
N SER A 248 28.69 25.35 2.60
CA SER A 248 27.66 24.81 3.47
C SER A 248 27.48 23.31 3.24
N LEU A 249 27.03 22.58 4.29
CA LEU A 249 26.57 21.18 4.16
C LEU A 249 25.17 21.16 3.55
N LEU A 250 24.91 20.16 2.71
CA LEU A 250 23.58 19.82 2.23
C LEU A 250 23.21 18.40 2.72
N LEU A 251 22.24 18.32 3.62
CA LEU A 251 21.65 17.05 4.01
C LEU A 251 20.58 16.65 2.98
N LEU A 252 20.67 15.44 2.50
CA LEU A 252 19.70 14.80 1.60
C LEU A 252 19.14 13.57 2.29
N ASP A 253 17.83 13.55 2.52
CA ASP A 253 17.09 12.39 3.01
C ASP A 253 16.08 11.97 1.93
N LEU A 254 16.37 10.82 1.33
CA LEU A 254 15.87 10.44 0.02
C LEU A 254 15.39 8.99 0.03
N GLY A 255 14.35 8.72 -0.71
CA GLY A 255 13.88 7.36 -0.90
C GLY A 255 13.14 7.18 -2.22
N CYS A 256 13.18 5.96 -2.75
CA CYS A 256 12.54 5.55 -3.99
C CYS A 256 11.52 4.45 -3.72
N ARG A 257 10.43 4.40 -4.48
CA ARG A 257 9.43 3.32 -4.45
C ARG A 257 9.48 2.51 -5.73
N VAL A 258 9.68 1.20 -5.58
CA VAL A 258 9.69 0.22 -6.68
C VAL A 258 8.74 -0.92 -6.34
N ASP A 259 7.70 -1.09 -7.14
CA ASP A 259 6.66 -2.11 -6.98
C ASP A 259 6.09 -2.17 -5.55
N GLY A 260 5.86 -0.99 -4.92
CA GLY A 260 5.34 -0.85 -3.56
C GLY A 260 6.36 -1.00 -2.44
N TYR A 261 7.64 -1.30 -2.74
CA TYR A 261 8.73 -1.40 -1.76
C TYR A 261 9.60 -0.13 -1.80
N CYS A 262 10.02 0.30 -0.63
CA CYS A 262 10.66 1.59 -0.43
C CYS A 262 12.11 1.45 0.02
N SER A 263 12.97 2.36 -0.44
CA SER A 263 14.23 2.69 0.20
C SER A 263 14.10 3.96 1.04
N ASP A 264 15.06 4.17 1.93
CA ASP A 264 15.18 5.31 2.82
C ASP A 264 16.67 5.50 3.16
N ILE A 265 17.27 6.60 2.65
CA ILE A 265 18.72 6.82 2.71
C ILE A 265 19.01 8.29 2.98
N THR A 266 19.72 8.59 4.05
CA THR A 266 20.23 9.93 4.34
C THR A 266 21.71 10.03 4.03
N ARG A 267 22.13 11.14 3.41
CA ARG A 267 23.55 11.54 3.17
C ARG A 267 23.73 13.04 3.37
N THR A 268 24.95 13.42 3.78
CA THR A 268 25.36 14.81 3.92
C THR A 268 26.70 15.04 3.24
#